data_2e0d08eada1ef2c4816656e9f4fa0542
#
_entry.id   2e0d08eada1ef2c4816656e9f4fa0542
#
_cell.length_a   1.000
_cell.length_b   1.000
_cell.length_c   1.000
_cell.angle_alpha   90.00
_cell.angle_beta   90.00
_cell.angle_gamma   90.00
#
_symmetry.space_group_name_H-M   'P 1'
#
loop_
_entity.id
_entity.type
_entity.pdbx_description
1 polymer ?
#
loop_
_entity_poly.entity_id
_entity_poly.type
_entity_poly.pdbx_seq_one_letter_code
_entity_poly.pdbx_strand_id
1 'polypeptide(L)'
;MNKKNIHILMIDDHPSMIEGYKSILSFNDLGLQITTTPAYNCESAYNIISTTPVAEAFDFAFVDLSLPPYLEKNIKSGEDLALLIKNKFTKCKIVILTSHAEAFILDNIQRNIAPNGLLVKSDFTADEFLLAFEKIYNNHIYTSKTVVENIAELHEKNSFLD
;
A
#
# COMPACT_ATOMS: atom_id res chain seq x y z
N MET A 1 -8.53 27.83 -9.61
CA MET A 1 -8.59 26.48 -10.17
C MET A 1 -9.02 25.48 -9.11
N ASN A 2 -9.95 24.63 -9.45
CA ASN A 2 -10.40 23.59 -8.53
C ASN A 2 -9.34 22.50 -8.41
N LYS A 3 -8.93 22.21 -7.17
CA LYS A 3 -8.04 21.07 -6.91
C LYS A 3 -8.84 19.78 -7.08
N LYS A 4 -8.22 18.78 -7.69
CA LYS A 4 -8.81 17.46 -7.76
C LYS A 4 -8.75 16.80 -6.40
N ASN A 5 -9.87 16.30 -5.91
CA ASN A 5 -9.94 15.56 -4.65
C ASN A 5 -9.65 14.09 -4.91
N ILE A 6 -8.77 13.51 -4.09
CA ILE A 6 -8.59 12.08 -4.04
C ILE A 6 -8.78 11.58 -2.62
N HIS A 7 -9.28 10.37 -2.52
CA HIS A 7 -9.58 9.75 -1.23
C HIS A 7 -8.68 8.54 -1.03
N ILE A 8 -7.97 8.52 0.09
CA ILE A 8 -6.98 7.48 0.41
C ILE A 8 -7.40 6.74 1.68
N LEU A 9 -7.47 5.41 1.59
CA LEU A 9 -7.62 4.55 2.76
C LEU A 9 -6.22 4.24 3.29
N MET A 10 -5.96 4.53 4.56
CA MET A 10 -4.66 4.25 5.20
C MET A 10 -4.84 3.25 6.33
N ILE A 11 -4.26 2.08 6.17
CA ILE A 11 -4.38 0.96 7.11
C ILE A 11 -3.04 0.71 7.76
N ASP A 12 -2.92 1.07 9.05
CA ASP A 12 -1.71 0.90 9.85
C ASP A 12 -2.10 0.94 11.31
N ASP A 13 -1.56 0.04 12.12
CA ASP A 13 -1.87 0.00 13.55
C ASP A 13 -1.10 1.03 14.38
N HIS A 14 -0.32 1.89 13.71
CA HIS A 14 0.43 2.99 14.34
C HIS A 14 -0.15 4.34 13.88
N PRO A 15 -1.00 4.98 14.70
CA PRO A 15 -1.61 6.27 14.29
C PRO A 15 -0.60 7.34 13.91
N SER A 16 0.58 7.36 14.56
CA SER A 16 1.63 8.33 14.24
C SER A 16 2.18 8.14 12.82
N MET A 17 2.22 6.90 12.32
CA MET A 17 2.66 6.64 10.94
C MET A 17 1.66 7.21 9.95
N ILE A 18 0.36 7.02 10.19
CA ILE A 18 -0.70 7.57 9.34
C ILE A 18 -0.60 9.10 9.30
N GLU A 19 -0.45 9.75 10.45
CA GLU A 19 -0.30 11.20 10.50
C GLU A 19 0.94 11.67 9.74
N GLY A 20 2.05 10.92 9.84
CA GLY A 20 3.27 11.20 9.09
C GLY A 20 3.03 11.13 7.58
N TYR A 21 2.39 10.08 7.09
CA TYR A 21 2.08 9.94 5.67
C TYR A 21 1.17 11.05 5.16
N LYS A 22 0.14 11.39 5.94
CA LYS A 22 -0.75 12.51 5.60
C LYS A 22 0.03 13.82 5.43
N SER A 23 0.93 14.09 6.37
CA SER A 23 1.75 15.29 6.33
C SER A 23 2.62 15.35 5.08
N ILE A 24 3.29 14.24 4.77
CA ILE A 24 4.14 14.15 3.56
C ILE A 24 3.31 14.39 2.31
N LEU A 25 2.17 13.72 2.19
CA LEU A 25 1.33 13.80 0.99
C LEU A 25 0.74 15.21 0.79
N SER A 26 0.62 16.00 1.85
CA SER A 26 0.14 17.38 1.74
C SER A 26 1.07 18.27 0.91
N PHE A 27 2.33 17.85 0.73
CA PHE A 27 3.33 18.58 -0.06
C PHE A 27 3.40 18.13 -1.52
N ASN A 28 2.41 17.38 -2.02
CA ASN A 28 2.44 16.93 -3.42
C ASN A 28 2.38 18.12 -4.38
N ASP A 29 3.10 17.98 -5.50
CA ASP A 29 3.15 19.00 -6.55
C ASP A 29 2.12 18.76 -7.66
N LEU A 30 1.19 17.81 -7.44
CA LEU A 30 0.20 17.41 -8.43
C LEU A 30 -1.09 18.25 -8.35
N GLY A 31 -1.17 19.19 -7.42
CA GLY A 31 -2.36 19.99 -7.21
C GLY A 31 -3.53 19.18 -6.66
N LEU A 32 -3.23 18.12 -5.92
CA LEU A 32 -4.26 17.25 -5.36
C LEU A 32 -4.64 17.69 -3.94
N GLN A 33 -5.94 17.67 -3.68
CA GLN A 33 -6.46 17.76 -2.32
C GLN A 33 -6.73 16.32 -1.85
N ILE A 34 -6.07 15.92 -0.76
CA ILE A 34 -6.11 14.54 -0.30
C ILE A 34 -6.97 14.44 0.96
N THR A 35 -7.97 13.58 0.91
CA THR A 35 -8.79 13.21 2.06
C THR A 35 -8.40 11.78 2.45
N THR A 36 -8.13 11.54 3.72
CA THR A 36 -7.73 10.23 4.21
C THR A 36 -8.77 9.64 5.15
N THR A 37 -8.97 8.33 5.03
CA THR A 37 -9.74 7.54 5.98
C THR A 37 -8.77 6.58 6.66
N PRO A 38 -8.51 6.74 7.96
CA PRO A 38 -7.61 5.83 8.67
C PRO A 38 -8.33 4.58 9.13
N ALA A 39 -7.61 3.47 9.17
CA ALA A 39 -8.04 2.24 9.82
C ALA A 39 -6.85 1.69 10.61
N TYR A 40 -7.02 1.48 11.91
CA TYR A 40 -5.92 1.15 12.81
C TYR A 40 -5.82 -0.34 13.12
N ASN A 41 -6.72 -1.15 12.56
CA ASN A 41 -6.70 -2.60 12.72
C ASN A 41 -7.48 -3.27 11.58
N CYS A 42 -7.36 -4.59 11.50
CA CYS A 42 -8.03 -5.36 10.44
C CYS A 42 -9.54 -5.29 10.51
N GLU A 43 -10.14 -5.29 11.71
CA GLU A 43 -11.58 -5.21 11.89
C GLU A 43 -12.14 -3.90 11.32
N SER A 44 -11.54 -2.77 11.72
CA SER A 44 -11.92 -1.45 11.24
C SER A 44 -11.78 -1.35 9.72
N ALA A 45 -10.65 -1.82 9.19
CA ALA A 45 -10.41 -1.81 7.74
C ALA A 45 -11.43 -2.67 7.01
N TYR A 46 -11.70 -3.86 7.50
CA TYR A 46 -12.69 -4.76 6.91
C TYR A 46 -14.07 -4.09 6.87
N ASN A 47 -14.48 -3.47 7.97
CA ASN A 47 -15.79 -2.80 8.05
C ASN A 47 -15.88 -1.62 7.06
N ILE A 48 -14.81 -0.83 6.96
CA ILE A 48 -14.75 0.28 6.00
C ILE A 48 -14.87 -0.24 4.57
N ILE A 49 -14.10 -1.26 4.21
CA ILE A 49 -14.13 -1.85 2.87
C ILE A 49 -15.50 -2.41 2.56
N SER A 50 -16.11 -3.12 3.52
CA SER A 50 -17.39 -3.80 3.34
C SER A 50 -18.55 -2.82 3.19
N THR A 51 -18.52 -1.69 3.89
CA THR A 51 -19.62 -0.74 3.92
C THR A 51 -19.48 0.41 2.93
N THR A 52 -18.30 0.59 2.33
CA THR A 52 -18.10 1.65 1.34
C THR A 52 -18.63 1.21 -0.02
N PRO A 53 -19.60 1.93 -0.60
CA PRO A 53 -20.14 1.57 -1.92
C PRO A 53 -19.07 1.66 -3.00
N VAL A 54 -19.17 0.83 -4.03
CA VAL A 54 -18.23 0.84 -5.18
C VAL A 54 -18.19 2.22 -5.84
N ALA A 55 -19.32 2.92 -5.88
CA ALA A 55 -19.39 4.27 -6.45
C ALA A 55 -18.58 5.32 -5.66
N GLU A 56 -18.26 5.01 -4.39
CA GLU A 56 -17.49 5.88 -3.51
C GLU A 56 -16.10 5.29 -3.23
N ALA A 57 -15.56 4.52 -4.16
CA ALA A 57 -14.30 3.81 -4.02
C ALA A 57 -13.13 4.76 -3.70
N PHE A 58 -12.17 4.22 -2.97
CA PHE A 58 -10.92 4.92 -2.70
C PHE A 58 -10.05 4.97 -3.96
N ASP A 59 -9.34 6.08 -4.14
CA ASP A 59 -8.38 6.22 -5.23
C ASP A 59 -7.08 5.48 -4.94
N PHE A 60 -6.69 5.47 -3.66
CA PHE A 60 -5.50 4.76 -3.16
C PHE A 60 -5.85 4.02 -1.87
N ALA A 61 -5.12 2.96 -1.62
CA ALA A 61 -5.09 2.31 -0.32
C ALA A 61 -3.64 2.03 0.06
N PHE A 62 -3.21 2.58 1.20
CA PHE A 62 -1.90 2.29 1.78
C PHE A 62 -2.12 1.24 2.86
N VAL A 63 -1.49 0.08 2.71
CA VAL A 63 -1.75 -1.08 3.56
C VAL A 63 -0.46 -1.57 4.19
N ASP A 64 -0.40 -1.49 5.53
CA ASP A 64 0.66 -2.15 6.30
C ASP A 64 0.35 -3.65 6.37
N LEU A 65 1.34 -4.48 6.10
CA LEU A 65 1.15 -5.93 6.16
C LEU A 65 1.12 -6.49 7.57
N SER A 66 1.85 -5.88 8.50
CA SER A 66 2.07 -6.40 9.85
C SER A 66 0.96 -6.01 10.81
N LEU A 67 -0.26 -6.45 10.52
CA LEU A 67 -1.41 -6.17 11.35
C LEU A 67 -1.85 -7.41 12.12
N PRO A 68 -2.30 -7.26 13.39
CA PRO A 68 -2.93 -8.38 14.09
C PRO A 68 -4.15 -8.87 13.31
N PRO A 69 -4.39 -10.19 13.29
CA PRO A 69 -5.47 -10.75 12.49
C PRO A 69 -6.86 -10.45 13.02
N TYR A 70 -7.85 -10.50 12.13
CA TYR A 70 -9.27 -10.45 12.45
C TYR A 70 -9.87 -11.80 12.08
N LEU A 71 -9.81 -12.74 13.02
CA LEU A 71 -10.11 -14.15 12.77
C LEU A 71 -11.58 -14.41 12.44
N GLU A 72 -12.51 -13.62 12.99
CA GLU A 72 -13.94 -13.78 12.71
C GLU A 72 -14.28 -13.70 11.23
N LYS A 73 -13.51 -12.92 10.46
CA LYS A 73 -13.71 -12.76 9.01
C LYS A 73 -12.59 -13.39 8.20
N ASN A 74 -11.76 -14.21 8.84
CA ASN A 74 -10.66 -14.90 8.18
C ASN A 74 -9.64 -13.96 7.55
N ILE A 75 -9.43 -12.80 8.17
CA ILE A 75 -8.41 -11.83 7.77
C ILE A 75 -7.16 -12.11 8.60
N LYS A 76 -6.12 -12.58 7.93
CA LYS A 76 -4.87 -13.00 8.61
C LYS A 76 -3.88 -11.85 8.73
N SER A 77 -3.89 -10.93 7.76
CA SER A 77 -2.92 -9.84 7.69
C SER A 77 -3.40 -8.76 6.70
N GLY A 78 -2.55 -7.75 6.51
CA GLY A 78 -2.80 -6.74 5.49
C GLY A 78 -2.90 -7.27 4.07
N GLU A 79 -2.30 -8.44 3.77
CA GLU A 79 -2.43 -9.06 2.45
C GLU A 79 -3.89 -9.37 2.11
N ASP A 80 -4.61 -9.96 3.06
CA ASP A 80 -6.03 -10.30 2.85
C ASP A 80 -6.87 -9.04 2.62
N LEU A 81 -6.57 -7.97 3.35
CA LEU A 81 -7.23 -6.68 3.16
C LEU A 81 -6.94 -6.10 1.77
N ALA A 82 -5.69 -6.17 1.33
CA ALA A 82 -5.30 -5.69 0.01
C ALA A 82 -6.05 -6.43 -1.10
N LEU A 83 -6.20 -7.75 -0.95
CA LEU A 83 -6.96 -8.56 -1.91
C LEU A 83 -8.45 -8.19 -1.91
N LEU A 84 -9.04 -7.93 -0.75
CA LEU A 84 -10.43 -7.46 -0.67
C LEU A 84 -10.61 -6.13 -1.38
N ILE A 85 -9.70 -5.20 -1.15
CA ILE A 85 -9.72 -3.89 -1.80
C ILE A 85 -9.61 -4.06 -3.32
N LYS A 86 -8.67 -4.86 -3.77
CA LYS A 86 -8.44 -5.09 -5.19
C LYS A 86 -9.67 -5.68 -5.89
N ASN A 87 -10.34 -6.61 -5.22
CA ASN A 87 -11.52 -7.27 -5.78
C ASN A 87 -12.75 -6.36 -5.82
N LYS A 88 -12.92 -5.53 -4.81
CA LYS A 88 -14.08 -4.63 -4.74
C LYS A 88 -13.87 -3.32 -5.48
N PHE A 89 -12.72 -2.68 -5.28
CA PHE A 89 -12.39 -1.38 -5.87
C PHE A 89 -11.31 -1.57 -6.93
N THR A 90 -11.73 -2.07 -8.09
CA THR A 90 -10.81 -2.53 -9.14
C THR A 90 -9.87 -1.45 -9.69
N LYS A 91 -10.23 -0.18 -9.53
CA LYS A 91 -9.40 0.95 -9.98
C LYS A 91 -8.58 1.58 -8.87
N CYS A 92 -8.74 1.11 -7.63
CA CYS A 92 -7.98 1.62 -6.49
C CYS A 92 -6.50 1.20 -6.64
N LYS A 93 -5.61 2.16 -6.47
CA LYS A 93 -4.17 1.90 -6.48
C LYS A 93 -3.72 1.45 -5.11
N ILE A 94 -3.13 0.28 -5.03
CA ILE A 94 -2.73 -0.34 -3.77
C ILE A 94 -1.24 -0.15 -3.57
N VAL A 95 -0.86 0.44 -2.43
CA VAL A 95 0.51 0.62 -2.01
C VAL A 95 0.73 -0.19 -0.73
N ILE A 96 1.58 -1.20 -0.82
CA ILE A 96 1.93 -2.04 0.33
C ILE A 96 3.14 -1.43 1.03
N LEU A 97 3.03 -1.28 2.33
CA LEU A 97 4.12 -0.84 3.19
C LEU A 97 4.49 -2.00 4.10
N THR A 98 5.76 -2.36 4.13
CA THR A 98 6.20 -3.51 4.92
C THR A 98 7.55 -3.24 5.57
N SER A 99 7.74 -3.78 6.78
CA SER A 99 9.06 -3.79 7.41
C SER A 99 9.86 -5.03 7.03
N HIS A 100 9.26 -5.99 6.30
CA HIS A 100 9.96 -7.18 5.81
C HIS A 100 10.84 -6.84 4.62
N ALA A 101 12.07 -7.35 4.65
CA ALA A 101 13.03 -7.17 3.57
C ALA A 101 13.38 -8.50 2.87
N GLU A 102 12.89 -9.62 3.39
CA GLU A 102 13.20 -10.95 2.88
C GLU A 102 12.67 -11.12 1.44
N ALA A 103 13.57 -11.51 0.54
CA ALA A 103 13.26 -11.62 -0.88
C ALA A 103 12.05 -12.52 -1.16
N PHE A 104 11.95 -13.65 -0.44
CA PHE A 104 10.86 -14.60 -0.62
C PHE A 104 9.49 -13.97 -0.27
N ILE A 105 9.44 -13.21 0.82
CA ILE A 105 8.20 -12.54 1.25
C ILE A 105 7.81 -11.46 0.23
N LEU A 106 8.77 -10.65 -0.20
CA LEU A 106 8.53 -9.59 -1.17
C LEU A 106 8.07 -10.14 -2.52
N ASP A 107 8.67 -11.24 -2.97
CA ASP A 107 8.29 -11.89 -4.21
C ASP A 107 6.86 -12.45 -4.14
N ASN A 108 6.49 -13.05 -3.01
CA ASN A 108 5.13 -13.54 -2.80
C ASN A 108 4.09 -12.42 -2.85
N ILE A 109 4.39 -11.27 -2.26
CA ILE A 109 3.51 -10.10 -2.29
C ILE A 109 3.29 -9.67 -3.73
N GLN A 110 4.35 -9.56 -4.52
CA GLN A 110 4.24 -9.14 -5.92
C GLN A 110 3.41 -10.12 -6.74
N ARG A 111 3.59 -11.42 -6.53
CA ARG A 111 2.85 -12.45 -7.27
C ARG A 111 1.39 -12.52 -6.88
N ASN A 112 1.10 -12.45 -5.59
CA ASN A 112 -0.26 -12.68 -5.08
C ASN A 112 -1.13 -11.44 -5.16
N ILE A 113 -0.56 -10.25 -4.95
CA ILE A 113 -1.31 -9.00 -4.90
C ILE A 113 -1.09 -8.17 -6.15
N ALA A 114 0.12 -8.18 -6.71
CA ALA A 114 0.52 -7.30 -7.81
C ALA A 114 0.16 -5.84 -7.49
N PRO A 115 0.70 -5.29 -6.38
CA PRO A 115 0.36 -3.93 -5.97
C PRO A 115 0.93 -2.89 -6.91
N ASN A 116 0.36 -1.69 -6.89
CA ASN A 116 0.88 -0.55 -7.65
C ASN A 116 2.16 -0.01 -7.03
N GLY A 117 2.31 -0.18 -5.71
CA GLY A 117 3.53 0.17 -4.99
C GLY A 117 3.86 -0.86 -3.94
N LEU A 118 5.16 -1.16 -3.78
CA LEU A 118 5.67 -2.02 -2.72
C LEU A 118 6.89 -1.35 -2.12
N LEU A 119 6.76 -0.89 -0.87
CA LEU A 119 7.77 -0.09 -0.20
C LEU A 119 8.19 -0.76 1.10
N VAL A 120 9.49 -1.01 1.23
CA VAL A 120 10.07 -1.45 2.51
C VAL A 120 10.29 -0.21 3.36
N LYS A 121 9.74 -0.21 4.57
CA LYS A 121 9.68 0.98 5.44
C LYS A 121 11.05 1.60 5.75
N SER A 122 12.12 0.80 5.79
CA SER A 122 13.47 1.28 6.05
C SER A 122 14.14 1.94 4.84
N ASP A 123 13.55 1.84 3.65
CA ASP A 123 14.18 2.30 2.41
C ASP A 123 13.97 3.77 2.10
N PHE A 124 12.93 4.39 2.63
CA PHE A 124 12.53 5.68 2.08
C PHE A 124 12.52 6.81 3.11
N THR A 125 12.91 7.98 2.62
CA THR A 125 12.74 9.27 3.28
C THR A 125 11.37 9.83 2.92
N ALA A 126 11.01 10.97 3.54
CA ALA A 126 9.77 11.67 3.18
C ALA A 126 9.74 12.03 1.69
N ASP A 127 10.86 12.50 1.14
CA ASP A 127 10.95 12.88 -0.27
C ASP A 127 10.74 11.68 -1.20
N GLU A 128 11.31 10.54 -0.85
CA GLU A 128 11.16 9.32 -1.66
C GLU A 128 9.74 8.77 -1.58
N PHE A 129 9.10 8.87 -0.41
CA PHE A 129 7.71 8.48 -0.24
C PHE A 129 6.81 9.31 -1.15
N LEU A 130 7.02 10.62 -1.16
CA LEU A 130 6.25 11.55 -2.00
C LEU A 130 6.48 11.26 -3.48
N LEU A 131 7.72 11.00 -3.88
CA LEU A 131 8.07 10.63 -5.26
C LEU A 131 7.35 9.34 -5.68
N ALA A 132 7.36 8.33 -4.81
CA ALA A 132 6.68 7.07 -5.07
C ALA A 132 5.18 7.30 -5.31
N PHE A 133 4.53 8.09 -4.44
CA PHE A 133 3.13 8.44 -4.57
C PHE A 133 2.84 9.11 -5.92
N GLU A 134 3.64 10.10 -6.30
CA GLU A 134 3.45 10.84 -7.54
C GLU A 134 3.60 9.95 -8.77
N LYS A 135 4.57 9.05 -8.75
CA LYS A 135 4.75 8.08 -9.83
C LYS A 135 3.58 7.10 -9.94
N ILE A 136 3.10 6.60 -8.81
CA ILE A 136 1.96 5.68 -8.78
C ILE A 136 0.69 6.41 -9.27
N TYR A 137 0.50 7.65 -8.86
CA TYR A 137 -0.61 8.47 -9.33
C TYR A 137 -0.59 8.58 -10.86
N ASN A 138 0.58 8.66 -11.46
CA ASN A 138 0.76 8.73 -12.92
C ASN A 138 0.82 7.36 -13.59
N ASN A 139 0.30 6.33 -12.93
CA ASN A 139 0.15 4.97 -13.45
C ASN A 139 1.47 4.19 -13.61
N HIS A 140 2.52 4.59 -12.90
CA HIS A 140 3.74 3.80 -12.82
C HIS A 140 3.64 2.83 -11.64
N ILE A 141 4.24 1.65 -11.78
CA ILE A 141 4.45 0.74 -10.69
C ILE A 141 5.75 1.14 -9.99
N TYR A 142 5.74 1.24 -8.67
CA TYR A 142 6.91 1.66 -7.92
C TYR A 142 7.29 0.63 -6.86
N THR A 143 8.56 0.24 -6.85
CA THR A 143 9.12 -0.62 -5.82
C THR A 143 10.35 0.05 -5.22
N SER A 144 10.47 -0.01 -3.89
CA SER A 144 11.61 0.59 -3.22
C SER A 144 12.88 -0.22 -3.44
N LYS A 145 14.02 0.38 -3.10
CA LYS A 145 15.36 -0.17 -3.40
C LYS A 145 15.56 -1.60 -2.93
N THR A 146 15.21 -1.91 -1.68
CA THR A 146 15.37 -3.26 -1.12
C THR A 146 14.57 -4.29 -1.90
N VAL A 147 13.37 -3.92 -2.37
CA VAL A 147 12.53 -4.82 -3.18
C VAL A 147 13.26 -5.20 -4.46
N VAL A 148 13.74 -4.19 -5.18
CA VAL A 148 14.43 -4.41 -6.45
C VAL A 148 15.66 -5.30 -6.27
N GLU A 149 16.50 -4.98 -5.28
CA GLU A 149 17.75 -5.71 -5.05
C GLU A 149 17.52 -7.15 -4.61
N ASN A 150 16.61 -7.35 -3.65
CA ASN A 150 16.40 -8.67 -3.04
C ASN A 150 15.69 -9.63 -3.99
N ILE A 151 14.71 -9.14 -4.76
CA ILE A 151 14.03 -9.98 -5.74
C ILE A 151 14.98 -10.35 -6.89
N ALA A 152 15.82 -9.42 -7.33
CA ALA A 152 16.83 -9.72 -8.35
C ALA A 152 17.77 -10.83 -7.88
N GLU A 153 18.25 -10.77 -6.63
CA GLU A 153 19.11 -11.83 -6.07
C GLU A 153 18.39 -13.17 -6.03
N LEU A 154 17.13 -13.20 -5.65
CA LEU A 154 16.34 -14.42 -5.60
C LEU A 154 16.24 -15.07 -6.97
N HIS A 155 15.94 -14.29 -8.00
CA HIS A 155 15.82 -14.80 -9.37
C HIS A 155 17.17 -15.29 -9.90
N GLU A 156 18.25 -14.61 -9.58
CA GLU A 156 19.61 -15.00 -9.95
C GLU A 156 19.98 -16.35 -9.32
N LYS A 157 19.71 -16.53 -8.02
CA LYS A 157 19.94 -17.80 -7.33
C LYS A 157 19.14 -18.94 -7.94
N ASN A 158 17.88 -18.69 -8.28
CA ASN A 158 17.03 -19.71 -8.89
C ASN A 158 17.53 -20.12 -10.27
N SER A 159 18.10 -19.20 -11.05
CA SER A 159 18.65 -19.52 -12.36
C SER A 159 19.90 -20.41 -12.26
N PHE A 160 20.64 -20.36 -11.16
CA PHE A 160 21.78 -21.24 -10.91
C PHE A 160 21.38 -22.66 -10.53
N LEU A 161 20.16 -22.86 -10.01
CA LEU A 161 19.67 -24.16 -9.60
C LEU A 161 19.02 -24.94 -10.74
N ASP A 162 18.67 -24.27 -11.80
CA ASP A 162 18.13 -24.87 -13.01
C ASP A 162 19.31 -25.35 -13.90
#